data_fb449498450af354d5bb3b715820f952
#
_entry.id   fb449498450af354d5bb3b715820f952
#
_cell.length_a   1.000
_cell.length_b   1.000
_cell.length_c   1.000
_cell.angle_alpha   90.00
_cell.angle_beta   90.00
_cell.angle_gamma   90.00
#
_symmetry.space_group_name_H-M   'P 1'
#
loop_
_entity.id
_entity.type
_entity.pdbx_description
1 polymer ?
#
loop_
_entity_poly.entity_id
_entity_poly.type
_entity_poly.pdbx_seq_one_letter_code
_entity_poly.pdbx_strand_id
1 'polypeptide(L)'
;NRKAMLKRLFSWPGYQPSAKLISTGNLDEKAMKQFADGRQKYLVSCAGCHGNNGKGAARMGPPLAGSEWVVGDEVRLALIMLHGLEGPIEVAGKKYDAPEILPVMPSHSTMDDAVIASILTYIRNEWGNEALPVSGRTVGSTRHLNQGRVYPWSAAELNKHMERLAVNPKP
;
A
#
# COMPACT_ATOMS: atom_id res chain seq x y z
N ASN A 1 -14.04 34.41 3.43
CA ASN A 1 -14.13 33.02 3.89
C ASN A 1 -12.79 32.31 3.57
N ARG A 2 -12.02 31.97 4.63
CA ARG A 2 -10.66 31.42 4.58
C ARG A 2 -10.56 30.12 3.72
N LYS A 3 -11.62 29.30 3.70
CA LYS A 3 -11.72 28.09 2.85
C LYS A 3 -11.74 28.42 1.35
N ALA A 4 -12.42 29.49 0.96
CA ALA A 4 -12.50 29.91 -0.44
C ALA A 4 -11.18 30.52 -0.95
N MET A 5 -10.46 31.21 -0.06
CA MET A 5 -9.14 31.76 -0.35
C MET A 5 -8.08 30.68 -0.53
N LEU A 6 -8.07 29.65 0.34
CA LEU A 6 -7.17 28.50 0.24
C LEU A 6 -7.43 27.70 -1.05
N LYS A 7 -8.69 27.53 -1.46
CA LYS A 7 -9.05 26.87 -2.72
C LYS A 7 -8.51 27.59 -3.95
N ARG A 8 -8.39 28.91 -3.93
CA ARG A 8 -7.82 29.74 -5.02
C ARG A 8 -6.29 29.67 -5.09
N LEU A 9 -5.63 29.56 -3.93
CA LEU A 9 -4.17 29.56 -3.83
C LEU A 9 -3.54 28.20 -4.20
N PHE A 10 -4.31 27.12 -4.14
CA PHE A 10 -3.83 25.76 -4.41
C PHE A 10 -4.52 25.09 -5.61
N SER A 11 -5.15 25.85 -6.51
CA SER A 11 -5.65 25.32 -7.77
C SER A 11 -4.55 25.37 -8.85
N TRP A 12 -3.82 24.27 -9.02
CA TRP A 12 -2.95 24.13 -10.18
C TRP A 12 -3.80 23.84 -11.43
N PRO A 13 -3.50 24.45 -12.60
CA PRO A 13 -4.10 24.05 -13.86
C PRO A 13 -3.77 22.55 -14.09
N GLY A 14 -4.81 21.70 -14.15
CA GLY A 14 -4.64 20.24 -14.28
C GLY A 14 -4.81 19.44 -12.98
N TYR A 15 -4.89 20.06 -11.80
CA TYR A 15 -5.35 19.38 -10.59
C TYR A 15 -6.87 19.22 -10.67
N GLN A 16 -7.29 18.09 -11.18
CA GLN A 16 -8.63 17.58 -10.92
C GLN A 16 -8.52 16.90 -9.53
N PRO A 17 -9.09 17.44 -8.45
CA PRO A 17 -9.35 16.63 -7.29
C PRO A 17 -10.15 15.45 -7.81
N SER A 18 -9.58 14.23 -7.71
CA SER A 18 -10.32 13.05 -8.10
C SER A 18 -11.68 13.15 -7.41
N ALA A 19 -12.76 13.21 -8.19
CA ALA A 19 -14.12 13.42 -7.68
C ALA A 19 -14.59 12.28 -6.74
N LYS A 20 -13.69 11.42 -6.32
CA LYS A 20 -13.86 10.25 -5.47
C LYS A 20 -13.06 10.29 -4.17
N LEU A 21 -12.70 11.49 -3.69
CA LEU A 21 -12.32 11.69 -2.27
C LEU A 21 -13.47 11.42 -1.27
N ILE A 22 -14.58 10.81 -1.74
CA ILE A 22 -15.81 10.67 -0.95
C ILE A 22 -16.06 9.22 -0.50
N SER A 23 -15.21 8.28 -0.86
CA SER A 23 -15.31 6.91 -0.35
C SER A 23 -14.59 6.70 1.00
N THR A 24 -13.99 7.73 1.58
CA THR A 24 -13.42 7.69 2.94
C THR A 24 -14.48 7.77 4.05
N GLY A 25 -15.73 7.47 3.75
CA GLY A 25 -16.84 7.52 4.70
C GLY A 25 -16.70 6.64 5.96
N ASN A 26 -15.67 5.78 6.00
CA ASN A 26 -15.37 4.90 7.12
C ASN A 26 -14.07 5.26 7.88
N LEU A 27 -13.37 6.33 7.47
CA LEU A 27 -12.16 6.75 8.17
C LEU A 27 -12.48 7.83 9.19
N ASP A 28 -12.07 7.60 10.44
CA ASP A 28 -12.10 8.64 11.48
C ASP A 28 -11.07 9.75 11.20
N GLU A 29 -11.09 10.83 11.99
CA GLU A 29 -10.20 11.99 11.82
C GLU A 29 -8.72 11.60 11.83
N LYS A 30 -8.34 10.65 12.69
CA LYS A 30 -6.96 10.14 12.81
C LYS A 30 -6.56 9.39 11.55
N ALA A 31 -7.41 8.51 11.05
CA ALA A 31 -7.16 7.74 9.83
C ALA A 31 -7.18 8.64 8.59
N MET A 32 -7.97 9.71 8.56
CA MET A 32 -7.96 10.71 7.50
C MET A 32 -6.62 11.48 7.45
N LYS A 33 -6.07 11.85 8.59
CA LYS A 33 -4.74 12.46 8.65
C LYS A 33 -3.69 11.48 8.15
N GLN A 34 -3.74 10.24 8.64
CA GLN A 34 -2.83 9.17 8.23
C GLN A 34 -2.90 8.90 6.71
N PHE A 35 -4.10 8.90 6.14
CA PHE A 35 -4.34 8.79 4.69
C PHE A 35 -3.66 9.94 3.92
N ALA A 36 -3.82 11.19 4.37
CA ALA A 36 -3.22 12.37 3.73
C ALA A 36 -1.68 12.33 3.78
N ASP A 37 -1.10 11.95 4.93
CA ASP A 37 0.34 11.77 5.09
C ASP A 37 0.85 10.63 4.19
N GLY A 38 0.11 9.51 4.12
CA GLY A 38 0.41 8.36 3.29
C GLY A 38 0.42 8.69 1.80
N ARG A 39 -0.52 9.53 1.34
CA ARG A 39 -0.55 10.01 -0.06
C ARG A 39 0.75 10.71 -0.45
N GLN A 40 1.25 11.59 0.40
CA GLN A 40 2.50 12.31 0.11
C GLN A 40 3.68 11.35 0.01
N LYS A 41 3.78 10.38 0.93
CA LYS A 41 4.84 9.37 0.92
C LYS A 41 4.74 8.42 -0.27
N TYR A 42 3.53 8.00 -0.62
CA TYR A 42 3.26 7.17 -1.80
C TYR A 42 3.76 7.84 -3.09
N LEU A 43 3.44 9.11 -3.29
CA LEU A 43 3.82 9.84 -4.50
C LEU A 43 5.34 9.93 -4.69
N VAL A 44 6.09 9.99 -3.60
CA VAL A 44 7.56 10.06 -3.63
C VAL A 44 8.21 8.69 -3.79
N SER A 45 7.69 7.67 -3.11
CA SER A 45 8.41 6.39 -2.95
C SER A 45 7.82 5.23 -3.75
N CYS A 46 6.55 5.30 -4.16
CA CYS A 46 5.81 4.15 -4.72
C CYS A 46 5.25 4.42 -6.12
N ALA A 47 4.83 5.66 -6.38
CA ALA A 47 4.12 6.04 -7.61
C ALA A 47 4.95 5.82 -8.88
N GLY A 48 6.28 5.86 -8.80
CA GLY A 48 7.16 5.58 -9.94
C GLY A 48 6.97 4.18 -10.52
N CYS A 49 6.68 3.19 -9.67
CA CYS A 49 6.43 1.82 -10.10
C CYS A 49 4.93 1.50 -10.21
N HIS A 50 4.10 2.02 -9.31
CA HIS A 50 2.69 1.65 -9.22
C HIS A 50 1.73 2.66 -9.86
N GLY A 51 2.27 3.75 -10.42
CA GLY A 51 1.48 4.83 -11.04
C GLY A 51 0.79 5.74 -10.02
N ASN A 52 0.59 7.01 -10.36
CA ASN A 52 -0.15 7.96 -9.51
C ASN A 52 -1.62 7.58 -9.33
N ASN A 53 -2.16 6.83 -10.27
CA ASN A 53 -3.54 6.33 -10.28
C ASN A 53 -3.68 4.90 -9.75
N GLY A 54 -2.61 4.30 -9.24
CA GLY A 54 -2.60 2.95 -8.71
C GLY A 54 -2.80 1.84 -9.74
N LYS A 55 -2.76 2.14 -11.04
CA LYS A 55 -3.00 1.15 -12.11
C LYS A 55 -1.74 0.39 -12.54
N GLY A 56 -0.64 0.60 -11.83
CA GLY A 56 0.66 0.09 -12.24
C GLY A 56 1.31 0.94 -13.33
N ALA A 57 2.57 0.66 -13.60
CA ALA A 57 3.32 1.23 -14.71
C ALA A 57 4.01 0.11 -15.50
N ALA A 58 3.96 0.21 -16.83
CA ALA A 58 4.54 -0.79 -17.72
C ALA A 58 6.02 -1.00 -17.41
N ARG A 59 6.44 -2.25 -17.28
CA ARG A 59 7.79 -2.70 -16.93
C ARG A 59 8.25 -2.29 -15.54
N MET A 60 7.37 -1.83 -14.66
CA MET A 60 7.71 -1.35 -13.33
C MET A 60 7.00 -2.14 -12.24
N GLY A 61 5.69 -1.98 -12.09
CA GLY A 61 4.96 -2.65 -11.01
C GLY A 61 3.50 -2.92 -11.37
N PRO A 62 2.88 -3.91 -10.71
CA PRO A 62 1.49 -4.27 -10.93
C PRO A 62 0.54 -3.21 -10.35
N PRO A 63 -0.76 -3.26 -10.72
CA PRO A 63 -1.76 -2.36 -10.16
C PRO A 63 -1.98 -2.62 -8.67
N LEU A 64 -2.25 -1.54 -7.93
CA LEU A 64 -2.70 -1.55 -6.53
C LEU A 64 -4.20 -1.27 -6.43
N ALA A 65 -4.76 -0.55 -7.41
CA ALA A 65 -6.19 -0.32 -7.52
C ALA A 65 -6.93 -1.62 -7.80
N GLY A 66 -7.89 -1.98 -6.95
CA GLY A 66 -8.65 -3.23 -7.05
C GLY A 66 -7.86 -4.49 -6.71
N SER A 67 -6.67 -4.36 -6.14
CA SER A 67 -5.82 -5.50 -5.81
C SER A 67 -6.26 -6.18 -4.51
N GLU A 68 -6.51 -7.47 -4.55
CA GLU A 68 -6.78 -8.33 -3.39
C GLU A 68 -5.59 -8.42 -2.43
N TRP A 69 -4.39 -8.12 -2.90
CA TRP A 69 -3.20 -8.01 -2.06
C TRP A 69 -3.22 -6.77 -1.20
N VAL A 70 -3.83 -5.70 -1.70
CA VAL A 70 -3.94 -4.41 -1.01
C VAL A 70 -5.12 -4.37 -0.05
N VAL A 71 -6.32 -4.78 -0.49
CA VAL A 71 -7.53 -4.70 0.34
C VAL A 71 -7.70 -5.90 1.28
N GLY A 72 -6.93 -6.97 1.08
CA GLY A 72 -6.95 -8.17 1.91
C GLY A 72 -6.27 -7.98 3.27
N ASP A 73 -5.57 -9.01 3.71
CA ASP A 73 -4.91 -9.07 5.02
C ASP A 73 -3.82 -7.99 5.17
N GLU A 74 -3.91 -7.19 6.26
CA GLU A 74 -3.00 -6.08 6.51
C GLU A 74 -1.59 -6.54 6.92
N VAL A 75 -1.47 -7.71 7.57
CA VAL A 75 -0.17 -8.28 7.96
C VAL A 75 0.56 -8.76 6.72
N ARG A 76 -0.14 -9.43 5.79
CA ARG A 76 0.43 -9.83 4.51
C ARG A 76 0.96 -8.62 3.74
N LEU A 77 0.18 -7.56 3.68
CA LEU A 77 0.57 -6.33 3.00
C LEU A 77 1.78 -5.65 3.68
N ALA A 78 1.80 -5.64 5.02
CA ALA A 78 2.94 -5.14 5.78
C ALA A 78 4.21 -5.97 5.54
N LEU A 79 4.11 -7.30 5.43
CA LEU A 79 5.23 -8.18 5.11
C LEU A 79 5.84 -7.87 3.72
N ILE A 80 5.00 -7.55 2.73
CA ILE A 80 5.47 -7.13 1.40
C ILE A 80 6.26 -5.82 1.52
N MET A 81 5.75 -4.84 2.23
CA MET A 81 6.46 -3.57 2.43
C MET A 81 7.78 -3.73 3.17
N LEU A 82 7.80 -4.58 4.20
CA LEU A 82 8.97 -4.77 5.05
C LEU A 82 10.10 -5.57 4.37
N HIS A 83 9.75 -6.55 3.53
CA HIS A 83 10.75 -7.48 2.98
C HIS A 83 10.85 -7.44 1.46
N GLY A 84 9.87 -6.84 0.77
CA GLY A 84 9.76 -6.90 -0.68
C GLY A 84 9.03 -8.14 -1.17
N LEU A 85 8.82 -8.19 -2.47
CA LEU A 85 8.16 -9.29 -3.17
C LEU A 85 8.89 -9.58 -4.48
N GLU A 86 9.10 -10.85 -4.80
CA GLU A 86 9.77 -11.26 -6.04
C GLU A 86 8.97 -12.30 -6.83
N GLY A 87 9.29 -12.40 -8.11
CA GLY A 87 8.69 -13.36 -9.03
C GLY A 87 7.26 -12.98 -9.43
N PRO A 88 6.55 -13.94 -10.03
CA PRO A 88 5.22 -13.69 -10.54
C PRO A 88 4.19 -13.45 -9.43
N ILE A 89 3.26 -12.55 -9.72
CA ILE A 89 2.10 -12.27 -8.87
C ILE A 89 0.83 -12.23 -9.73
N GLU A 90 -0.27 -12.72 -9.20
CA GLU A 90 -1.59 -12.56 -9.81
C GLU A 90 -2.34 -11.45 -9.08
N VAL A 91 -2.91 -10.50 -9.84
CA VAL A 91 -3.71 -9.39 -9.33
C VAL A 91 -4.99 -9.30 -10.14
N ALA A 92 -6.13 -9.39 -9.48
CA ALA A 92 -7.46 -9.35 -10.10
C ALA A 92 -7.60 -10.35 -11.27
N GLY A 93 -7.06 -11.57 -11.10
CA GLY A 93 -7.12 -12.64 -12.09
C GLY A 93 -6.14 -12.49 -13.26
N LYS A 94 -5.29 -11.46 -13.27
CA LYS A 94 -4.23 -11.29 -14.26
C LYS A 94 -2.86 -11.59 -13.64
N LYS A 95 -2.09 -12.46 -14.31
CA LYS A 95 -0.70 -12.72 -13.93
C LYS A 95 0.21 -11.60 -14.41
N TYR A 96 1.09 -11.15 -13.53
CA TYR A 96 2.18 -10.21 -13.80
C TYR A 96 3.51 -10.89 -13.50
N ASP A 97 4.45 -10.79 -14.43
CA ASP A 97 5.78 -11.38 -14.33
C ASP A 97 6.78 -10.54 -15.14
N ALA A 98 8.07 -10.76 -14.94
CA ALA A 98 9.09 -10.14 -15.80
C ALA A 98 8.96 -10.66 -17.25
N PRO A 99 9.11 -9.80 -18.26
CA PRO A 99 9.52 -8.38 -18.23
C PRO A 99 8.34 -7.37 -18.16
N GLU A 100 7.10 -7.83 -17.92
CA GLU A 100 5.92 -6.93 -17.83
C GLU A 100 5.98 -6.05 -16.58
N ILE A 101 6.59 -6.57 -15.50
CA ILE A 101 6.93 -5.84 -14.28
C ILE A 101 8.41 -6.06 -13.95
N LEU A 102 8.96 -5.29 -12.99
CA LEU A 102 10.26 -5.59 -12.40
C LEU A 102 10.21 -6.95 -11.67
N PRO A 103 11.31 -7.73 -11.73
CA PRO A 103 11.33 -9.04 -11.09
C PRO A 103 11.25 -8.98 -9.56
N VAL A 104 11.57 -7.84 -8.97
CA VAL A 104 11.59 -7.65 -7.51
C VAL A 104 11.03 -6.28 -7.15
N MET A 105 10.04 -6.26 -6.25
CA MET A 105 9.68 -5.08 -5.48
C MET A 105 10.64 -4.97 -4.30
N PRO A 106 11.39 -3.87 -4.15
CA PRO A 106 12.37 -3.73 -3.07
C PRO A 106 11.72 -3.65 -1.69
N SER A 107 12.48 -4.05 -0.66
CA SER A 107 12.13 -3.82 0.75
C SER A 107 12.13 -2.33 1.09
N HIS A 108 11.17 -1.94 1.93
CA HIS A 108 11.09 -0.61 2.54
C HIS A 108 11.30 -0.67 4.06
N SER A 109 12.05 -1.65 4.53
CA SER A 109 12.31 -1.89 5.97
C SER A 109 12.98 -0.73 6.71
N THR A 110 13.62 0.18 6.00
CA THR A 110 14.24 1.38 6.58
C THR A 110 13.26 2.50 6.91
N MET A 111 12.01 2.40 6.44
CA MET A 111 10.96 3.35 6.80
C MET A 111 10.42 3.05 8.19
N ASP A 112 10.07 4.10 8.94
CA ASP A 112 9.40 3.98 10.23
C ASP A 112 8.04 3.30 10.10
N ASP A 113 7.61 2.57 11.14
CA ASP A 113 6.33 1.85 11.16
C ASP A 113 5.13 2.78 10.91
N ALA A 114 5.17 4.01 11.43
CA ALA A 114 4.13 5.01 11.21
C ALA A 114 4.07 5.46 9.74
N VAL A 115 5.22 5.57 9.07
CA VAL A 115 5.30 5.94 7.65
C VAL A 115 4.74 4.82 6.79
N ILE A 116 5.15 3.58 7.02
CA ILE A 116 4.61 2.40 6.32
C ILE A 116 3.10 2.33 6.54
N ALA A 117 2.62 2.42 7.78
CA ALA A 117 1.20 2.37 8.11
C ALA A 117 0.39 3.45 7.37
N SER A 118 0.96 4.66 7.22
CA SER A 118 0.32 5.75 6.47
C SER A 118 0.21 5.43 4.97
N ILE A 119 1.28 4.92 4.36
CA ILE A 119 1.25 4.49 2.96
C ILE A 119 0.22 3.38 2.76
N LEU A 120 0.22 2.36 3.64
CA LEU A 120 -0.73 1.25 3.56
C LEU A 120 -2.18 1.72 3.72
N THR A 121 -2.45 2.63 4.65
CA THR A 121 -3.79 3.23 4.83
C THR A 121 -4.22 3.98 3.57
N TYR A 122 -3.32 4.74 2.94
CA TYR A 122 -3.60 5.44 1.70
C TYR A 122 -3.97 4.48 0.56
N ILE A 123 -3.12 3.51 0.23
CA ILE A 123 -3.36 2.60 -0.89
C ILE A 123 -4.59 1.70 -0.67
N ARG A 124 -4.96 1.43 0.56
CA ARG A 124 -6.15 0.65 0.94
C ARG A 124 -7.46 1.43 0.81
N ASN A 125 -7.40 2.76 0.67
CA ASN A 125 -8.57 3.65 0.65
C ASN A 125 -8.57 4.63 -0.54
N GLU A 126 -7.67 4.49 -1.49
CA GLU A 126 -7.62 5.29 -2.71
C GLU A 126 -8.06 4.46 -3.91
N TRP A 127 -8.33 5.09 -5.03
CA TRP A 127 -8.69 4.51 -6.35
C TRP A 127 -9.89 3.56 -6.33
N GLY A 128 -10.78 3.66 -5.35
CA GLY A 128 -11.92 2.78 -5.16
C GLY A 128 -11.62 1.54 -4.32
N ASN A 129 -10.44 1.44 -3.74
CA ASN A 129 -10.16 0.49 -2.67
C ASN A 129 -10.89 0.92 -1.40
N GLU A 130 -11.45 -0.04 -0.67
CA GLU A 130 -12.18 0.19 0.58
C GLU A 130 -11.76 -0.88 1.59
N ALA A 131 -10.86 -0.52 2.51
CA ALA A 131 -10.40 -1.43 3.56
C ALA A 131 -10.01 -0.66 4.83
N LEU A 132 -9.93 -1.35 5.95
CA LEU A 132 -9.59 -0.75 7.23
C LEU A 132 -8.19 -0.12 7.18
N PRO A 133 -7.98 1.01 7.89
CA PRO A 133 -6.67 1.64 8.03
C PRO A 133 -5.71 0.69 8.75
N VAL A 134 -4.43 0.78 8.41
CA VAL A 134 -3.36 -0.02 9.03
C VAL A 134 -2.73 0.77 10.16
N SER A 135 -2.58 0.17 11.33
CA SER A 135 -1.93 0.82 12.47
C SER A 135 -0.40 0.68 12.43
N GLY A 136 0.33 1.66 13.00
CA GLY A 136 1.76 1.53 13.21
C GLY A 136 2.12 0.34 14.12
N ARG A 137 1.21 -0.04 15.04
CA ARG A 137 1.38 -1.23 15.89
C ARG A 137 1.37 -2.51 15.06
N THR A 138 0.47 -2.65 14.09
CA THR A 138 0.43 -3.80 13.18
C THR A 138 1.76 -3.92 12.44
N VAL A 139 2.28 -2.83 11.87
CA VAL A 139 3.56 -2.83 11.16
C VAL A 139 4.71 -3.19 12.10
N GLY A 140 4.78 -2.57 13.29
CA GLY A 140 5.84 -2.83 14.26
C GLY A 140 5.85 -4.26 14.79
N SER A 141 4.69 -4.83 15.10
CA SER A 141 4.56 -6.24 15.51
C SER A 141 4.98 -7.17 14.37
N THR A 142 4.56 -6.88 13.13
CA THR A 142 4.93 -7.67 11.95
C THR A 142 6.44 -7.62 11.72
N ARG A 143 7.06 -6.46 11.82
CA ARG A 143 8.51 -6.28 11.75
C ARG A 143 9.23 -7.09 12.81
N HIS A 144 8.81 -6.98 14.07
CA HIS A 144 9.43 -7.68 15.20
C HIS A 144 9.41 -9.20 15.02
N LEU A 145 8.26 -9.75 14.63
CA LEU A 145 8.09 -11.20 14.45
C LEU A 145 8.85 -11.77 13.25
N ASN A 146 9.29 -10.93 12.32
CA ASN A 146 9.94 -11.35 11.08
C ASN A 146 11.33 -10.70 10.85
N GLN A 147 11.93 -10.14 11.88
CA GLN A 147 13.18 -9.35 11.79
C GLN A 147 14.41 -10.13 11.28
N GLY A 148 14.39 -11.44 11.28
CA GLY A 148 15.47 -12.28 10.75
C GLY A 148 15.40 -12.51 9.24
N ARG A 149 14.32 -12.06 8.56
CA ARG A 149 14.16 -12.25 7.13
C ARG A 149 14.90 -11.17 6.34
N VAL A 150 15.80 -11.58 5.45
CA VAL A 150 16.61 -10.68 4.61
C VAL A 150 16.29 -10.78 3.12
N TYR A 151 15.52 -11.78 2.70
CA TYR A 151 15.12 -11.99 1.31
C TYR A 151 13.68 -11.58 1.06
N PRO A 152 13.33 -11.11 -0.16
CA PRO A 152 11.95 -10.84 -0.52
C PRO A 152 11.10 -12.12 -0.45
N TRP A 153 9.80 -11.94 -0.37
CA TRP A 153 8.84 -13.04 -0.44
C TRP A 153 8.54 -13.38 -1.90
N SER A 154 8.36 -14.66 -2.23
CA SER A 154 7.53 -15.01 -3.37
C SER A 154 6.05 -15.03 -2.97
N ALA A 155 5.15 -14.82 -3.92
CA ALA A 155 3.71 -14.85 -3.65
C ALA A 155 3.27 -16.19 -3.01
N ALA A 156 3.79 -17.31 -3.51
CA ALA A 156 3.46 -18.66 -2.99
C ALA A 156 3.98 -18.86 -1.56
N GLU A 157 5.22 -18.44 -1.28
CA GLU A 157 5.82 -18.55 0.06
C GLU A 157 5.07 -17.69 1.07
N LEU A 158 4.71 -16.45 0.68
CA LEU A 158 3.99 -15.54 1.54
C LEU A 158 2.59 -16.07 1.88
N ASN A 159 1.86 -16.57 0.91
CA ASN A 159 0.54 -17.18 1.15
C ASN A 159 0.64 -18.37 2.12
N LYS A 160 1.61 -19.27 1.92
CA LYS A 160 1.85 -20.40 2.84
C LYS A 160 2.24 -19.93 4.25
N HIS A 161 2.96 -18.80 4.36
CA HIS A 161 3.28 -18.20 5.65
C HIS A 161 2.01 -17.68 6.35
N MET A 162 1.13 -17.00 5.62
CA MET A 162 -0.14 -16.49 6.16
C MET A 162 -1.06 -17.63 6.61
N GLU A 163 -1.15 -18.73 5.84
CA GLU A 163 -1.90 -19.93 6.25
C GLU A 163 -1.40 -20.49 7.59
N ARG A 164 -0.09 -20.56 7.78
CA ARG A 164 0.49 -21.02 9.06
C ARG A 164 0.16 -20.09 10.22
N LEU A 165 0.15 -18.77 10.00
CA LEU A 165 -0.24 -17.81 11.05
C LEU A 165 -1.72 -17.93 11.40
N ALA A 166 -2.58 -18.23 10.45
CA ALA A 166 -4.01 -18.43 10.67
C ALA A 166 -4.30 -19.69 11.53
N VAL A 167 -3.50 -20.77 11.34
CA VAL A 167 -3.66 -22.03 12.10
C VAL A 167 -3.04 -21.93 13.49
N ASN A 168 -1.92 -21.23 13.65
CA ASN A 168 -1.21 -21.05 14.91
C ASN A 168 -0.95 -19.55 15.14
N PRO A 169 -1.97 -18.78 15.57
CA PRO A 169 -1.77 -17.37 15.88
C PRO A 169 -0.77 -17.28 17.05
N LYS A 170 0.41 -16.70 16.79
CA LYS A 170 1.35 -16.39 17.87
C LYS A 170 0.70 -15.35 18.78
N PRO A 171 0.81 -15.51 20.11
CA PRO A 171 0.24 -14.59 21.09
C PRO A 171 0.84 -13.17 20.95
#